data_40d556d1b84471661fe1785ba5a88e49
#
_entry.id   40d556d1b84471661fe1785ba5a88e49
#
_cell.length_a   1.000
_cell.length_b   1.000
_cell.length_c   1.000
_cell.angle_alpha   90.00
_cell.angle_beta   90.00
_cell.angle_gamma   90.00
#
_symmetry.space_group_name_H-M   'P 1'
#
loop_
_entity.id
_entity.type
_entity.pdbx_description
1 polymer ?
#
loop_
_entity_poly.entity_id
_entity_poly.type
_entity_poly.pdbx_seq_one_letter_code
_entity_poly.pdbx_strand_id
1 'polypeptide(L)'
;MNVKVFQIADQTILTNSFHEPFTKISDKKINTERDLTIYTWSKLKNIPVECDILFDLSYFKFPTSDSTGLDLEIQKNIQNHSAYSNIIKSILKCIEFDEYKKIGIICDYGKIVSVSFAELLKKDYYQRTIIYHNNLKVYE
;
A
#
# COMPACT_ATOMS: atom_id res chain seq x y z
N MET A 1 -17.91 -10.83 6.65
CA MET A 1 -16.89 -9.81 6.85
C MET A 1 -17.06 -8.69 5.84
N ASN A 2 -17.08 -7.48 6.32
CA ASN A 2 -17.19 -6.33 5.44
C ASN A 2 -15.84 -5.65 5.32
N VAL A 3 -15.26 -5.72 4.14
CA VAL A 3 -13.98 -5.10 3.87
C VAL A 3 -14.18 -3.98 2.86
N LYS A 4 -13.71 -2.80 3.21
CA LYS A 4 -13.71 -1.71 2.26
C LYS A 4 -12.59 -1.93 1.26
N VAL A 5 -12.91 -1.83 -0.01
CA VAL A 5 -11.93 -2.00 -1.07
C VAL A 5 -11.71 -0.67 -1.73
N PHE A 6 -10.46 -0.23 -1.75
CA PHE A 6 -10.06 0.98 -2.42
C PHE A 6 -9.26 0.60 -3.65
N GLN A 7 -9.87 0.73 -4.81
CA GLN A 7 -9.21 0.37 -6.06
C GLN A 7 -8.55 1.59 -6.66
N ILE A 8 -7.27 1.50 -6.87
CA ILE A 8 -6.51 2.58 -7.45
C ILE A 8 -6.29 2.24 -8.92
N ALA A 9 -7.22 2.70 -9.75
CA ALA A 9 -7.23 2.33 -11.16
C ALA A 9 -6.28 3.19 -11.99
N ASP A 10 -6.35 4.51 -11.81
CA ASP A 10 -5.44 5.40 -12.50
C ASP A 10 -5.36 6.72 -11.76
N GLN A 11 -4.38 7.53 -12.14
CA GLN A 11 -4.11 8.77 -11.43
C GLN A 11 -5.21 9.80 -11.58
N THR A 12 -5.83 9.82 -12.75
CA THR A 12 -6.89 10.79 -13.01
C THR A 12 -8.05 10.59 -12.06
N ILE A 13 -8.47 9.34 -11.90
CA ILE A 13 -9.57 9.01 -11.00
C ILE A 13 -9.20 9.36 -9.57
N LEU A 14 -7.98 9.03 -9.15
CA LEU A 14 -7.53 9.36 -7.81
C LEU A 14 -7.58 10.85 -7.57
N THR A 15 -7.03 11.61 -8.51
CA THR A 15 -6.98 13.06 -8.38
C THR A 15 -8.36 13.65 -8.22
N ASN A 16 -9.29 13.21 -9.06
CA ASN A 16 -10.66 13.73 -9.00
C ASN A 16 -11.38 13.29 -7.74
N SER A 17 -11.18 12.05 -7.34
CA SER A 17 -11.91 11.49 -6.20
C SER A 17 -11.45 12.08 -4.87
N PHE A 18 -10.19 12.47 -4.78
CA PHE A 18 -9.62 12.89 -3.51
C PHE A 18 -9.15 14.33 -3.52
N HIS A 19 -9.72 15.12 -4.39
CA HIS A 19 -9.32 16.50 -4.54
C HIS A 19 -9.24 17.27 -3.21
N GLU A 20 -10.35 17.33 -2.50
CA GLU A 20 -10.41 18.06 -1.24
C GLU A 20 -9.61 17.38 -0.13
N PRO A 21 -9.80 16.09 0.08
CA PRO A 21 -9.07 15.41 1.15
C PRO A 21 -7.56 15.43 0.96
N PHE A 22 -7.08 15.35 -0.28
CA PHE A 22 -5.65 15.40 -0.52
C PHE A 22 -5.06 16.72 -0.06
N THR A 23 -5.74 17.81 -0.38
CA THR A 23 -5.27 19.11 0.01
C THR A 23 -5.12 19.19 1.53
N LYS A 24 -6.10 18.66 2.24
CA LYS A 24 -6.06 18.69 3.69
C LYS A 24 -4.97 17.82 4.26
N ILE A 25 -4.78 16.62 3.70
CA ILE A 25 -3.82 15.71 4.29
C ILE A 25 -2.38 16.20 4.06
N SER A 26 -2.14 16.94 3.00
CA SER A 26 -0.80 17.46 2.77
C SER A 26 -0.39 18.47 3.83
N ASP A 27 -1.37 19.10 4.47
CA ASP A 27 -1.09 20.06 5.53
C ASP A 27 -1.18 19.43 6.92
N LYS A 28 -1.60 18.18 7.00
CA LYS A 28 -1.80 17.54 8.27
C LYS A 28 -0.63 16.66 8.62
N LYS A 29 -0.20 16.75 9.86
CA LYS A 29 0.91 15.93 10.32
C LYS A 29 0.46 14.46 10.44
N ILE A 30 1.25 13.59 9.85
CA ILE A 30 1.01 12.15 9.94
C ILE A 30 1.34 11.66 11.35
N ASN A 31 0.47 10.84 11.92
CA ASN A 31 0.72 10.27 13.23
C ASN A 31 1.59 9.03 13.09
N THR A 32 2.90 9.22 13.20
CA THR A 32 3.85 8.14 12.99
C THR A 32 3.85 7.10 14.12
N GLU A 33 3.14 7.38 15.21
CA GLU A 33 3.08 6.46 16.35
C GLU A 33 1.96 5.42 16.22
N ARG A 34 1.23 5.43 15.12
CA ARG A 34 0.16 4.47 14.95
C ARG A 34 0.68 3.04 14.91
N ASP A 35 -0.07 2.15 15.55
CA ASP A 35 0.19 0.72 15.48
C ASP A 35 -0.62 0.17 14.32
N LEU A 36 0.05 -0.25 13.27
CA LEU A 36 -0.62 -0.79 12.09
C LEU A 36 -0.19 -2.23 11.87
N THR A 37 -1.09 -2.99 11.25
CA THR A 37 -0.75 -4.30 10.73
C THR A 37 -1.07 -4.27 9.23
N ILE A 38 -0.09 -4.62 8.42
CA ILE A 38 -0.26 -4.64 6.98
C ILE A 38 -0.09 -6.06 6.47
N TYR A 39 -1.04 -6.49 5.65
CA TYR A 39 -0.97 -7.77 4.97
C TYR A 39 -0.83 -7.52 3.49
N THR A 40 0.08 -8.24 2.83
CA THR A 40 0.17 -8.19 1.38
C THR A 40 -0.11 -9.58 0.81
N TRP A 41 -0.81 -9.63 -0.32
CA TRP A 41 -1.03 -10.91 -0.99
C TRP A 41 -1.35 -10.70 -2.46
N SER A 42 -1.45 -11.80 -3.19
CA SER A 42 -1.67 -11.80 -4.63
C SER A 42 -3.16 -11.75 -4.93
N LYS A 43 -3.55 -10.79 -5.76
CA LYS A 43 -4.93 -10.70 -6.24
C LYS A 43 -5.30 -11.96 -7.02
N LEU A 44 -4.34 -12.50 -7.78
CA LEU A 44 -4.61 -13.66 -8.62
C LEU A 44 -4.81 -14.94 -7.82
N LYS A 45 -4.19 -15.04 -6.66
CA LYS A 45 -4.36 -16.21 -5.81
C LYS A 45 -5.59 -16.14 -4.93
N ASN A 46 -6.17 -14.95 -4.85
CA ASN A 46 -7.42 -14.74 -4.13
C ASN A 46 -7.43 -15.35 -2.73
N ILE A 47 -6.38 -15.07 -1.96
CA ILE A 47 -6.30 -15.51 -0.57
C ILE A 47 -6.77 -14.35 0.29
N PRO A 48 -7.98 -14.41 0.80
CA PRO A 48 -8.49 -13.28 1.58
C PRO A 48 -7.87 -13.25 2.97
N VAL A 49 -7.61 -12.04 3.43
CA VAL A 49 -7.16 -11.82 4.79
C VAL A 49 -8.08 -10.77 5.38
N GLU A 50 -8.52 -10.99 6.59
CA GLU A 50 -9.40 -10.04 7.25
C GLU A 50 -8.66 -8.75 7.54
N CYS A 51 -9.19 -7.64 7.05
CA CYS A 51 -8.57 -6.33 7.25
C CYS A 51 -9.65 -5.26 7.22
N ASP A 52 -9.29 -4.05 7.66
CA ASP A 52 -10.24 -2.94 7.71
C ASP A 52 -10.43 -2.32 6.33
N ILE A 53 -9.37 -2.27 5.54
CA ILE A 53 -9.41 -1.72 4.21
C ILE A 53 -8.42 -2.45 3.32
N LEU A 54 -8.76 -2.58 2.05
CA LEU A 54 -7.92 -3.25 1.06
C LEU A 54 -7.55 -2.26 -0.04
N PHE A 55 -6.27 -2.08 -0.26
CA PHE A 55 -5.78 -1.27 -1.37
C PHE A 55 -5.34 -2.18 -2.51
N ASP A 56 -6.04 -2.07 -3.63
CA ASP A 56 -5.75 -2.89 -4.82
C ASP A 56 -4.84 -2.08 -5.74
N LEU A 57 -3.59 -2.50 -5.81
CA LEU A 57 -2.57 -1.82 -6.61
C LEU A 57 -2.30 -2.56 -7.92
N SER A 58 -3.21 -3.42 -8.36
CA SER A 58 -2.99 -4.21 -9.57
C SER A 58 -2.84 -3.36 -10.82
N TYR A 59 -3.30 -2.11 -10.77
CA TYR A 59 -3.15 -1.20 -11.91
C TYR A 59 -1.83 -0.47 -11.92
N PHE A 60 -1.02 -0.60 -10.90
CA PHE A 60 0.30 -0.01 -10.87
C PHE A 60 1.23 -0.89 -11.71
N LYS A 61 1.62 -0.40 -12.86
CA LYS A 61 2.42 -1.19 -13.79
C LYS A 61 3.89 -1.09 -13.43
N PHE A 62 4.50 -2.23 -13.21
CA PHE A 62 5.90 -2.32 -12.84
C PHE A 62 6.46 -3.62 -13.40
N PRO A 63 7.69 -3.60 -13.94
CA PRO A 63 8.26 -4.81 -14.54
C PRO A 63 8.42 -5.94 -13.54
N THR A 64 8.20 -7.16 -14.00
CA THR A 64 8.47 -8.33 -13.17
C THR A 64 9.96 -8.51 -12.99
N SER A 65 10.34 -9.18 -11.91
CA SER A 65 11.73 -9.36 -11.56
C SER A 65 11.86 -10.62 -10.73
N ASP A 66 13.06 -11.17 -10.69
CA ASP A 66 13.35 -12.30 -9.80
C ASP A 66 13.44 -11.83 -8.35
N SER A 67 13.67 -10.54 -8.15
CA SER A 67 13.67 -9.96 -6.81
C SER A 67 12.26 -9.62 -6.37
N THR A 68 12.12 -9.27 -5.11
CA THR A 68 10.82 -8.89 -4.54
C THR A 68 10.89 -7.45 -4.06
N GLY A 69 9.77 -6.97 -3.51
CA GLY A 69 9.71 -5.64 -2.93
C GLY A 69 10.50 -5.47 -1.65
N LEU A 70 11.14 -6.54 -1.17
CA LEU A 70 12.08 -6.40 -0.05
C LEU A 70 13.41 -5.83 -0.51
N ASP A 71 13.67 -5.87 -1.81
CA ASP A 71 14.90 -5.34 -2.40
C ASP A 71 14.85 -3.81 -2.39
N LEU A 72 15.86 -3.19 -1.81
CA LEU A 72 15.88 -1.73 -1.67
C LEU A 72 15.94 -1.02 -3.01
N GLU A 73 16.60 -1.63 -3.99
CA GLU A 73 16.66 -1.05 -5.33
C GLU A 73 15.28 -1.00 -5.95
N ILE A 74 14.51 -2.07 -5.79
CA ILE A 74 13.15 -2.12 -6.30
C ILE A 74 12.27 -1.08 -5.59
N GLN A 75 12.40 -0.96 -4.29
CA GLN A 75 11.66 0.05 -3.55
C GLN A 75 11.97 1.45 -4.06
N LYS A 76 13.23 1.70 -4.34
CA LYS A 76 13.63 3.00 -4.85
C LYS A 76 13.02 3.27 -6.23
N ASN A 77 13.02 2.26 -7.09
CA ASN A 77 12.41 2.40 -8.40
C ASN A 77 10.90 2.64 -8.32
N ILE A 78 10.24 1.99 -7.38
CA ILE A 78 8.82 2.22 -7.14
C ILE A 78 8.58 3.67 -6.68
N GLN A 79 9.42 4.18 -5.78
CA GLN A 79 9.29 5.56 -5.33
C GLN A 79 9.47 6.56 -6.45
N ASN A 80 10.28 6.22 -7.44
CA ASN A 80 10.54 7.11 -8.57
C ASN A 80 9.51 6.99 -9.67
N HIS A 81 8.58 6.06 -9.55
CA HIS A 81 7.49 5.90 -10.53
C HIS A 81 6.55 7.09 -10.43
N SER A 82 6.07 7.57 -11.60
CA SER A 82 5.24 8.77 -11.64
C SER A 82 3.94 8.64 -10.83
N ALA A 83 3.42 7.43 -10.66
CA ALA A 83 2.18 7.21 -9.93
C ALA A 83 2.37 7.10 -8.41
N TYR A 84 3.60 6.94 -7.95
CA TYR A 84 3.83 6.64 -6.54
C TYR A 84 3.29 7.70 -5.60
N SER A 85 3.59 8.96 -5.89
CA SER A 85 3.23 10.05 -5.00
C SER A 85 1.72 10.11 -4.73
N ASN A 86 0.92 10.01 -5.79
CA ASN A 86 -0.53 10.06 -5.64
C ASN A 86 -1.07 8.87 -4.88
N ILE A 87 -0.52 7.70 -5.16
CA ILE A 87 -1.00 6.48 -4.52
C ILE A 87 -0.67 6.49 -3.03
N ILE A 88 0.56 6.85 -2.69
CA ILE A 88 0.95 6.85 -1.29
C ILE A 88 0.13 7.87 -0.50
N LYS A 89 -0.17 9.02 -1.09
CA LYS A 89 -1.00 10.02 -0.45
C LYS A 89 -2.41 9.52 -0.21
N SER A 90 -2.97 8.76 -1.16
CA SER A 90 -4.29 8.16 -0.97
C SER A 90 -4.31 7.20 0.20
N ILE A 91 -3.28 6.38 0.29
CA ILE A 91 -3.19 5.41 1.38
C ILE A 91 -3.06 6.13 2.72
N LEU A 92 -2.18 7.11 2.78
CA LEU A 92 -1.98 7.88 4.02
C LEU A 92 -3.27 8.58 4.44
N LYS A 93 -3.98 9.14 3.48
CA LYS A 93 -5.25 9.80 3.77
C LYS A 93 -6.24 8.84 4.42
N CYS A 94 -6.39 7.66 3.85
CA CYS A 94 -7.33 6.68 4.39
C CYS A 94 -6.93 6.28 5.81
N ILE A 95 -5.64 6.05 6.03
CA ILE A 95 -5.19 5.65 7.35
C ILE A 95 -5.42 6.76 8.38
N GLU A 96 -5.09 8.00 8.01
CA GLU A 96 -5.19 9.10 8.98
C GLU A 96 -6.61 9.54 9.25
N PHE A 97 -7.47 9.57 8.22
CA PHE A 97 -8.83 10.04 8.42
C PHE A 97 -9.78 8.98 8.95
N ASP A 98 -9.59 7.74 8.55
CA ASP A 98 -10.49 6.67 8.97
C ASP A 98 -9.91 5.83 10.10
N GLU A 99 -8.65 6.06 10.44
CA GLU A 99 -7.98 5.41 11.57
C GLU A 99 -8.02 3.89 11.48
N TYR A 100 -7.83 3.37 10.27
CA TYR A 100 -7.75 1.93 10.08
C TYR A 100 -6.51 1.37 10.73
N LYS A 101 -6.63 0.15 11.24
CA LYS A 101 -5.53 -0.53 11.93
C LYS A 101 -4.99 -1.73 11.17
N LYS A 102 -5.85 -2.41 10.42
CA LYS A 102 -5.46 -3.57 9.63
C LYS A 102 -5.63 -3.25 8.16
N ILE A 103 -4.53 -3.22 7.44
CA ILE A 103 -4.49 -2.78 6.06
C ILE A 103 -4.11 -3.94 5.17
N GLY A 104 -4.85 -4.12 4.08
CA GLY A 104 -4.46 -5.07 3.05
C GLY A 104 -3.94 -4.32 1.83
N ILE A 105 -2.86 -4.79 1.26
CA ILE A 105 -2.32 -4.24 0.01
C ILE A 105 -2.07 -5.39 -0.94
N ILE A 106 -2.71 -5.34 -2.10
CA ILE A 106 -2.59 -6.43 -3.06
C ILE A 106 -2.09 -5.91 -4.40
N CYS A 107 -1.43 -6.78 -5.14
CA CYS A 107 -1.08 -6.56 -6.52
C CYS A 107 -1.19 -7.91 -7.21
N ASP A 108 -0.92 -7.99 -8.51
CA ASP A 108 -1.19 -9.22 -9.25
C ASP A 108 -0.52 -10.43 -8.63
N TYR A 109 0.76 -10.35 -8.30
CA TYR A 109 1.49 -11.51 -7.79
C TYR A 109 1.84 -11.44 -6.31
N GLY A 110 1.62 -10.30 -5.68
CA GLY A 110 1.87 -10.18 -4.25
C GLY A 110 3.34 -10.22 -3.85
N LYS A 111 4.25 -9.89 -4.75
CA LYS A 111 5.68 -10.02 -4.49
C LYS A 111 6.47 -8.74 -4.67
N ILE A 112 6.06 -7.83 -5.53
CA ILE A 112 6.85 -6.64 -5.83
C ILE A 112 6.15 -5.37 -5.40
N VAL A 113 5.06 -5.00 -6.07
CA VAL A 113 4.41 -3.71 -5.82
C VAL A 113 3.82 -3.65 -4.43
N SER A 114 2.98 -4.61 -4.06
CA SER A 114 2.34 -4.59 -2.75
C SER A 114 3.36 -4.66 -1.63
N VAL A 115 4.39 -5.50 -1.80
CA VAL A 115 5.44 -5.64 -0.80
C VAL A 115 6.21 -4.33 -0.65
N SER A 116 6.55 -3.69 -1.77
CA SER A 116 7.28 -2.43 -1.74
C SER A 116 6.50 -1.34 -1.02
N PHE A 117 5.22 -1.19 -1.34
CA PHE A 117 4.41 -0.17 -0.69
C PHE A 117 4.29 -0.42 0.81
N ALA A 118 4.12 -1.67 1.22
CA ALA A 118 4.04 -1.99 2.64
C ALA A 118 5.34 -1.62 3.36
N GLU A 119 6.47 -2.00 2.78
CA GLU A 119 7.76 -1.71 3.40
C GLU A 119 8.04 -0.21 3.45
N LEU A 120 7.65 0.52 2.40
CA LEU A 120 7.85 1.96 2.37
C LEU A 120 6.93 2.68 3.36
N LEU A 121 5.71 2.20 3.54
CA LEU A 121 4.83 2.76 4.55
C LEU A 121 5.43 2.63 5.94
N LYS A 122 6.01 1.47 6.23
CA LYS A 122 6.65 1.28 7.52
C LYS A 122 7.89 2.13 7.66
N LYS A 123 8.74 2.13 6.64
CA LYS A 123 10.01 2.82 6.70
C LYS A 123 9.85 4.34 6.82
N ASP A 124 8.96 4.90 6.02
CA ASP A 124 8.89 6.34 5.88
C ASP A 124 7.80 7.00 6.72
N TYR A 125 6.80 6.25 7.16
CA TYR A 125 5.65 6.87 7.84
C TYR A 125 5.25 6.21 9.15
N TYR A 126 5.03 4.90 9.15
CA TYR A 126 4.47 4.21 10.32
C TYR A 126 5.44 3.16 10.82
N GLN A 127 6.42 3.56 11.57
CA GLN A 127 7.53 2.70 11.94
C GLN A 127 7.16 1.57 12.90
N ARG A 128 5.99 1.67 13.54
CA ARG A 128 5.51 0.63 14.46
C ARG A 128 4.67 -0.42 13.75
N THR A 129 4.71 -0.46 12.44
CA THR A 129 3.91 -1.40 11.65
C THR A 129 4.47 -2.82 11.72
N ILE A 130 3.55 -3.78 11.79
CA ILE A 130 3.87 -5.19 11.63
C ILE A 130 3.38 -5.62 10.25
N ILE A 131 4.24 -6.26 9.48
CA ILE A 131 3.92 -6.60 8.10
C ILE A 131 3.96 -8.10 7.90
N TYR A 132 2.95 -8.65 7.23
CA TYR A 132 2.90 -10.05 6.82
C TYR A 132 2.77 -10.12 5.31
N HIS A 133 3.78 -10.69 4.67
CA HIS A 133 3.79 -10.85 3.21
C HIS A 133 3.39 -12.28 2.87
N ASN A 134 2.13 -12.47 2.56
CA ASN A 134 1.58 -13.82 2.42
C ASN A 134 2.11 -14.59 1.22
N ASN A 135 2.63 -13.90 0.21
CA ASN A 135 3.14 -14.57 -0.98
C ASN A 135 4.66 -14.64 -1.04
N LEU A 136 5.34 -14.15 -0.02
CA LEU A 136 6.77 -14.34 0.10
C LEU A 136 7.01 -15.52 1.00
N LYS A 137 7.80 -16.47 0.51
CA LYS A 137 8.18 -17.55 1.36
C LYS A 137 9.34 -17.10 2.19
N VAL A 138 9.12 -17.08 3.46
CA VAL A 138 10.15 -16.74 4.38
C VAL A 138 10.63 -18.01 4.98
N TYR A 139 11.87 -18.28 4.78
CA TYR A 139 12.40 -19.38 5.33
C TYR A 139 13.35 -19.07 6.32
N GLU A 140 13.11 -19.70 7.22
CA GLU A 140 13.97 -19.66 7.92
C GLU A 140 14.96 -20.58 7.86
#